data_55b7df2b7705d5c38ad1c2d5e6714bc2
#
_entry.id   55b7df2b7705d5c38ad1c2d5e6714bc2
#
_cell.length_a   1.000
_cell.length_b   1.000
_cell.length_c   1.000
_cell.angle_alpha   90.00
_cell.angle_beta   90.00
_cell.angle_gamma   90.00
#
_symmetry.space_group_name_H-M   'P 1'
#
loop_
_entity.id
_entity.type
_entity.pdbx_description
1 polymer ?
#
loop_
_entity_poly.entity_id
_entity_poly.type
_entity_poly.pdbx_seq_one_letter_code
_entity_poly.pdbx_strand_id
1 'polypeptide(L)'
;MKAKFLAMMAAAVLLLGMTGCTGKDDNPAPISGNVQDEDLIGLWWDAYEYSGETEAGVPFSRVLLAMDVKADHTGCIYLGVFDSTNDVDPLAVYGGPEDAGFTWSLLPDGSVLLVDSSTGENMALTRGGNDANSSYGDGMTDVSSMKVNYSDGNMEVVNDSYSGGLSKADEKDKADIEKKLSTLSPDRQNFEAQLSKMLAESQQYLNLDPTMRAVKLLTEFIGQLKIDALGPQLSKIVLSALTNPGLLKNIDLTADAEARQALADSNFPNADAKSAIILNAHAAFGTATIAFTTGKDEAEYTPQDGDAFTVSCKNAENGATTKVNLKFSGAEDGVAIFLGDLAKVPVAVQFPHMIDIELLRSETGNDADEELIMKGQLMLETTDGKKFLSPKHGEWRGTLFTEAVKADRFEVPACAIEHHADHTVDVSANLAINSKNLMAVKAHNPANAYSDEEIESLRELRDIAPLWKGCYTLLKAFNSRTDKIELTVAEDLVFDIDILDAGKCLKAAANALKYRKQQPSKEVMDPWTNILNESVSYTVTQKSTGVKADCKFITDVIDGDNLPSIAVRFKGESDFHVIHDRMSPTDYQNYEALLKSFDEPFVAANALLKVIQDKGEELKGFNPLKLGK
;
A
#
# COMPACT_ATOMS: atom_id res chain seq x y z
N MET A 1 14.23 -5.03 31.26
CA MET A 1 15.50 -4.35 30.98
C MET A 1 16.69 -4.78 31.85
N LYS A 2 16.49 -5.34 33.04
CA LYS A 2 17.61 -5.70 33.94
C LYS A 2 18.47 -6.93 33.53
N ALA A 3 18.12 -7.64 32.47
CA ALA A 3 18.86 -8.84 32.05
C ALA A 3 19.69 -8.66 30.74
N LYS A 4 19.62 -7.51 30.08
CA LYS A 4 20.16 -7.38 28.72
C LYS A 4 21.69 -7.32 28.65
N PHE A 5 22.34 -6.55 29.53
CA PHE A 5 23.79 -6.45 29.53
C PHE A 5 24.48 -7.75 29.91
N LEU A 6 24.06 -8.34 31.07
CA LEU A 6 24.59 -9.64 31.49
C LEU A 6 24.22 -10.76 30.54
N ALA A 7 22.99 -10.71 29.98
CA ALA A 7 22.56 -11.66 28.95
C ALA A 7 23.33 -11.47 27.64
N MET A 8 23.63 -10.23 27.22
CA MET A 8 24.47 -9.97 26.07
C MET A 8 25.92 -10.37 26.28
N MET A 9 26.47 -10.04 27.45
CA MET A 9 27.82 -10.50 27.82
C MET A 9 27.87 -12.02 27.98
N ALA A 10 26.86 -12.62 28.62
CA ALA A 10 26.74 -14.07 28.70
C ALA A 10 26.47 -14.72 27.34
N ALA A 11 25.67 -14.10 26.49
CA ALA A 11 25.44 -14.54 25.12
C ALA A 11 26.69 -14.38 24.27
N ALA A 12 27.42 -13.26 24.39
CA ALA A 12 28.72 -13.08 23.75
C ALA A 12 29.70 -14.15 24.21
N VAL A 13 29.73 -14.47 25.49
CA VAL A 13 30.56 -15.51 26.07
C VAL A 13 30.10 -16.92 25.68
N LEU A 14 28.79 -17.20 25.70
CA LEU A 14 28.22 -18.45 25.23
C LEU A 14 28.42 -18.65 23.73
N LEU A 15 28.26 -17.59 22.94
CA LEU A 15 28.45 -17.58 21.50
C LEU A 15 29.92 -17.81 21.12
N LEU A 16 30.83 -17.16 21.81
CA LEU A 16 32.26 -17.44 21.70
C LEU A 16 32.62 -18.89 22.12
N GLY A 17 31.87 -19.52 23.03
CA GLY A 17 32.12 -20.88 23.55
C GLY A 17 31.70 -22.03 22.64
N MET A 18 30.91 -21.82 21.61
CA MET A 18 30.38 -22.88 20.75
C MET A 18 31.17 -23.11 19.46
N THR A 19 32.10 -22.23 19.10
CA THR A 19 32.98 -22.42 17.94
C THR A 19 34.26 -23.14 18.35
N GLY A 20 34.16 -24.46 18.59
CA GLY A 20 35.30 -25.31 18.81
C GLY A 20 36.24 -25.34 17.62
N CYS A 21 37.52 -25.01 17.88
CA CYS A 21 38.69 -25.44 17.15
C CYS A 21 38.80 -25.13 15.66
N THR A 22 39.26 -23.95 15.33
CA THR A 22 40.23 -23.82 14.25
C THR A 22 41.60 -23.63 14.88
N GLY A 23 42.42 -24.71 14.83
CA GLY A 23 43.74 -24.70 15.40
C GLY A 23 44.64 -23.64 14.75
N LYS A 24 45.05 -22.67 15.57
CA LYS A 24 46.36 -22.07 15.46
C LYS A 24 47.09 -22.41 16.74
N ASP A 25 47.95 -23.43 16.67
CA ASP A 25 49.01 -23.70 17.62
C ASP A 25 50.04 -22.57 17.56
N ASP A 26 49.74 -21.43 18.07
CA ASP A 26 50.70 -20.40 18.48
C ASP A 26 50.15 -19.74 19.71
N ASN A 27 50.47 -20.33 20.87
CA ASN A 27 50.25 -19.69 22.16
C ASN A 27 51.16 -18.46 22.27
N PRO A 28 50.64 -17.23 22.12
CA PRO A 28 51.48 -16.04 22.34
C PRO A 28 51.88 -16.01 23.78
N ALA A 29 53.13 -15.73 24.04
CA ALA A 29 53.65 -15.58 25.40
C ALA A 29 52.88 -14.48 26.14
N PRO A 30 52.46 -14.67 27.38
CA PRO A 30 51.74 -13.67 28.16
C PRO A 30 52.58 -12.36 28.20
N ILE A 31 51.94 -11.23 27.97
CA ILE A 31 52.58 -9.91 28.04
C ILE A 31 53.15 -9.74 29.44
N SER A 32 54.47 -9.68 29.54
CA SER A 32 55.21 -9.37 30.77
C SER A 32 55.39 -7.88 30.97
N GLY A 33 54.32 -7.10 30.97
CA GLY A 33 54.33 -5.65 31.13
C GLY A 33 53.07 -5.16 31.84
N ASN A 34 53.13 -3.96 32.42
CA ASN A 34 51.94 -3.29 32.95
C ASN A 34 51.07 -2.90 31.76
N VAL A 35 49.84 -3.41 31.68
CA VAL A 35 48.82 -2.92 30.75
C VAL A 35 48.50 -1.47 31.09
N GLN A 36 48.46 -0.63 30.09
CA GLN A 36 48.13 0.80 30.23
C GLN A 36 46.75 1.05 29.61
N ASP A 37 46.09 2.16 29.98
CA ASP A 37 44.79 2.54 29.40
C ASP A 37 44.83 2.58 27.87
N GLU A 38 45.93 3.06 27.29
CA GLU A 38 46.13 3.16 25.84
C GLU A 38 46.12 1.81 25.14
N ASP A 39 46.51 0.74 25.85
CA ASP A 39 46.47 -0.62 25.31
C ASP A 39 45.03 -1.12 25.14
N LEU A 40 44.12 -0.62 25.97
CA LEU A 40 42.70 -1.00 25.98
C LEU A 40 41.83 -0.11 25.08
N ILE A 41 42.15 1.15 24.96
CA ILE A 41 41.38 2.12 24.19
C ILE A 41 41.35 1.70 22.70
N GLY A 42 40.12 1.60 22.14
CA GLY A 42 39.86 1.28 20.74
C GLY A 42 38.68 0.37 20.55
N LEU A 43 38.43 0.01 19.31
CA LEU A 43 37.41 -0.93 18.93
C LEU A 43 38.00 -2.35 18.90
N TRP A 44 37.45 -3.24 19.66
CA TRP A 44 37.81 -4.66 19.72
C TRP A 44 36.70 -5.46 19.05
N TRP A 45 37.02 -6.44 18.20
CA TRP A 45 36.03 -7.17 17.46
C TRP A 45 36.43 -8.60 17.12
N ASP A 46 35.42 -9.43 16.88
CA ASP A 46 35.54 -10.75 16.26
C ASP A 46 34.27 -11.07 15.46
N ALA A 47 34.41 -11.86 14.41
CA ALA A 47 33.31 -12.34 13.59
C ALA A 47 33.43 -13.84 13.42
N TYR A 48 32.34 -14.55 13.73
CA TYR A 48 32.32 -16.01 13.74
C TYR A 48 31.01 -16.57 13.23
N GLU A 49 31.06 -17.82 12.76
CA GLU A 49 29.86 -18.53 12.33
C GLU A 49 29.10 -19.04 13.55
N TYR A 50 27.87 -18.59 13.66
CA TYR A 50 26.95 -19.07 14.69
C TYR A 50 25.52 -18.96 14.17
N SER A 51 24.77 -20.07 14.25
CA SER A 51 23.39 -20.13 13.76
C SER A 51 22.40 -19.94 14.90
N GLY A 52 21.46 -19.05 14.72
CA GLY A 52 20.40 -18.72 15.66
C GLY A 52 19.25 -18.01 14.98
N GLU A 53 18.36 -17.46 15.78
CA GLU A 53 17.24 -16.64 15.32
C GLU A 53 17.24 -15.30 16.05
N THR A 54 16.91 -14.22 15.35
CA THR A 54 16.70 -12.90 15.94
C THR A 54 15.46 -12.90 16.86
N GLU A 55 15.23 -11.86 17.63
CA GLU A 55 13.99 -11.69 18.40
C GLU A 55 12.73 -11.71 17.51
N ALA A 56 12.85 -11.34 16.25
CA ALA A 56 11.79 -11.41 15.23
C ALA A 56 11.67 -12.80 14.58
N GLY A 57 12.47 -13.80 14.98
CA GLY A 57 12.45 -15.15 14.42
C GLY A 57 13.19 -15.29 13.09
N VAL A 58 14.00 -14.31 12.70
CA VAL A 58 14.81 -14.37 11.47
C VAL A 58 16.05 -15.21 11.74
N PRO A 59 16.29 -16.31 11.00
CA PRO A 59 17.49 -17.10 11.16
C PRO A 59 18.73 -16.32 10.71
N PHE A 60 19.80 -16.45 11.48
CA PHE A 60 21.12 -15.94 11.14
C PHE A 60 22.17 -17.04 11.27
N SER A 61 23.28 -16.87 10.59
CA SER A 61 24.37 -17.85 10.56
C SER A 61 25.72 -17.25 10.90
N ARG A 62 25.80 -15.96 11.09
CA ARG A 62 27.04 -15.27 11.40
C ARG A 62 26.82 -14.15 12.42
N VAL A 63 27.80 -13.93 13.27
CA VAL A 63 27.77 -12.92 14.34
C VAL A 63 29.04 -12.07 14.28
N LEU A 64 28.88 -10.76 14.43
CA LEU A 64 29.93 -9.78 14.65
C LEU A 64 29.76 -9.26 16.09
N LEU A 65 30.75 -9.52 16.95
CA LEU A 65 30.85 -8.93 18.25
C LEU A 65 31.84 -7.77 18.21
N ALA A 66 31.46 -6.61 18.72
CA ALA A 66 32.35 -5.49 18.84
C ALA A 66 32.22 -4.81 20.21
N MET A 67 33.34 -4.39 20.78
CA MET A 67 33.44 -3.66 22.03
C MET A 67 34.24 -2.38 21.81
N ASP A 68 33.56 -1.26 21.95
CA ASP A 68 34.17 0.07 21.81
C ASP A 68 34.60 0.60 23.19
N VAL A 69 35.90 0.72 23.41
CA VAL A 69 36.51 1.19 24.66
C VAL A 69 37.08 2.59 24.44
N LYS A 70 36.57 3.59 25.15
CA LYS A 70 36.88 5.00 24.96
C LYS A 70 37.82 5.56 26.00
N ALA A 71 38.55 6.60 25.62
CA ALA A 71 39.52 7.26 26.49
C ALA A 71 38.92 8.03 27.70
N ASP A 72 37.60 8.26 27.67
CA ASP A 72 36.86 8.87 28.78
C ASP A 72 36.38 7.83 29.82
N HIS A 73 36.92 6.63 29.76
CA HIS A 73 36.52 5.48 30.59
C HIS A 73 35.08 5.03 30.40
N THR A 74 34.45 5.35 29.27
CA THR A 74 33.18 4.76 28.84
C THR A 74 33.39 3.75 27.71
N GLY A 75 32.40 2.96 27.45
CA GLY A 75 32.39 2.05 26.30
C GLY A 75 31.01 1.44 26.06
N CYS A 76 30.91 0.64 25.04
CA CYS A 76 29.70 -0.11 24.76
C CYS A 76 30.02 -1.38 23.97
N ILE A 77 29.07 -2.32 24.01
CA ILE A 77 29.15 -3.59 23.26
C ILE A 77 28.08 -3.60 22.20
N TYR A 78 28.43 -4.10 21.02
CA TYR A 78 27.54 -4.34 19.91
C TYR A 78 27.58 -5.81 19.50
N LEU A 79 26.43 -6.35 19.15
CA LEU A 79 26.28 -7.67 18.58
C LEU A 79 25.50 -7.54 17.26
N GLY A 80 26.17 -7.63 16.14
CA GLY A 80 25.55 -7.72 14.81
C GLY A 80 25.30 -9.17 14.42
N VAL A 81 24.13 -9.49 13.89
CA VAL A 81 23.83 -10.83 13.37
C VAL A 81 23.52 -10.74 11.88
N PHE A 82 24.04 -11.71 11.10
CA PHE A 82 24.04 -11.66 9.63
C PHE A 82 23.54 -12.95 9.03
N ASP A 83 23.00 -12.87 7.83
CA ASP A 83 22.72 -14.04 7.01
C ASP A 83 24.03 -14.63 6.43
N SER A 84 23.99 -15.91 6.05
CA SER A 84 25.11 -16.62 5.39
C SER A 84 25.51 -16.01 4.04
N THR A 85 24.60 -15.32 3.37
CA THR A 85 24.78 -14.79 2.02
C THR A 85 25.11 -13.30 1.99
N ASN A 86 24.87 -12.57 3.09
CA ASN A 86 25.10 -11.14 3.19
C ASN A 86 25.83 -10.80 4.48
N ASP A 87 27.12 -10.45 4.36
CA ASP A 87 27.96 -10.04 5.49
C ASP A 87 28.17 -8.52 5.56
N VAL A 88 27.48 -7.76 4.72
CA VAL A 88 27.57 -6.30 4.66
C VAL A 88 26.54 -5.65 5.55
N ASP A 89 25.29 -6.13 5.47
CA ASP A 89 24.16 -5.56 6.20
C ASP A 89 23.67 -6.54 7.28
N PRO A 90 23.70 -6.16 8.56
CA PRO A 90 23.25 -7.02 9.64
C PRO A 90 21.72 -7.19 9.60
N LEU A 91 21.24 -8.38 9.94
CA LEU A 91 19.82 -8.67 10.16
C LEU A 91 19.29 -7.97 11.41
N ALA A 92 20.13 -7.88 12.45
CA ALA A 92 19.87 -7.11 13.66
C ALA A 92 21.18 -6.65 14.30
N VAL A 93 21.15 -5.53 15.00
CA VAL A 93 22.24 -5.09 15.86
C VAL A 93 21.68 -4.88 17.26
N TYR A 94 22.27 -5.52 18.22
CA TYR A 94 21.93 -5.40 19.65
C TYR A 94 23.02 -4.64 20.38
N GLY A 95 22.67 -3.91 21.43
CA GLY A 95 23.61 -3.18 22.27
C GLY A 95 23.77 -1.72 21.89
N GLY A 96 25.01 -1.22 22.02
CA GLY A 96 25.32 0.20 21.88
C GLY A 96 25.25 0.97 23.20
N PRO A 97 25.48 2.29 23.17
CA PRO A 97 25.66 3.11 24.38
C PRO A 97 24.44 3.14 25.32
N GLU A 98 23.23 3.01 24.78
CA GLU A 98 21.99 3.08 25.55
C GLU A 98 21.59 1.72 26.17
N ASP A 99 21.84 0.61 25.45
CA ASP A 99 21.40 -0.72 25.85
C ASP A 99 22.52 -1.58 26.47
N ALA A 100 23.78 -1.34 26.10
CA ALA A 100 24.96 -2.09 26.58
C ALA A 100 26.17 -1.18 26.81
N GLY A 101 25.90 0.02 27.31
CA GLY A 101 26.93 0.96 27.74
C GLY A 101 27.54 0.56 29.08
N PHE A 102 28.84 0.77 29.22
CA PHE A 102 29.59 0.52 30.47
C PHE A 102 30.58 1.63 30.76
N THR A 103 30.99 1.75 32.04
CA THR A 103 32.22 2.42 32.42
C THR A 103 33.29 1.37 32.68
N TRP A 104 34.54 1.71 32.45
CA TRP A 104 35.66 0.80 32.67
C TRP A 104 36.78 1.41 33.49
N SER A 105 37.53 0.58 34.18
CA SER A 105 38.74 0.98 34.88
C SER A 105 39.77 -0.14 34.86
N LEU A 106 41.05 0.24 34.70
CA LEU A 106 42.15 -0.68 34.78
C LEU A 106 42.57 -0.82 36.28
N LEU A 107 42.60 -2.06 36.76
CA LEU A 107 43.00 -2.37 38.12
C LEU A 107 44.53 -2.55 38.23
N PRO A 108 45.14 -2.41 39.43
CA PRO A 108 46.60 -2.50 39.61
C PRO A 108 47.20 -3.86 39.20
N ASP A 109 46.44 -4.90 39.14
CA ASP A 109 46.87 -6.23 38.68
C ASP A 109 46.75 -6.43 37.16
N GLY A 110 46.32 -5.41 36.44
CA GLY A 110 46.11 -5.42 35.01
C GLY A 110 44.75 -6.01 34.59
N SER A 111 43.86 -6.28 35.54
CA SER A 111 42.47 -6.64 35.26
C SER A 111 41.65 -5.42 34.90
N VAL A 112 40.62 -5.57 34.08
CA VAL A 112 39.68 -4.53 33.70
C VAL A 112 38.35 -4.76 34.39
N LEU A 113 37.89 -3.73 35.10
CA LEU A 113 36.55 -3.72 35.69
C LEU A 113 35.62 -3.00 34.74
N LEU A 114 34.56 -3.67 34.34
CA LEU A 114 33.46 -3.09 33.57
C LEU A 114 32.25 -2.94 34.52
N VAL A 115 31.62 -1.77 34.46
CA VAL A 115 30.39 -1.47 35.23
C VAL A 115 29.30 -1.08 34.29
N ASP A 116 28.22 -1.85 34.26
CA ASP A 116 27.04 -1.55 33.44
C ASP A 116 26.48 -0.16 33.80
N SER A 117 26.34 0.70 32.80
CA SER A 117 25.89 2.08 33.01
C SER A 117 24.43 2.19 33.43
N SER A 118 23.62 1.17 33.17
CA SER A 118 22.18 1.15 33.45
C SER A 118 21.82 0.48 34.76
N THR A 119 22.55 -0.59 35.14
CA THR A 119 22.26 -1.41 36.31
C THR A 119 23.26 -1.22 37.44
N GLY A 120 24.47 -0.77 37.12
CA GLY A 120 25.60 -0.73 38.08
C GLY A 120 26.16 -2.12 38.37
N GLU A 121 25.79 -3.15 37.63
CA GLU A 121 26.38 -4.50 37.78
C GLU A 121 27.83 -4.50 37.31
N ASN A 122 28.67 -5.26 38.01
CA ASN A 122 30.11 -5.28 37.78
C ASN A 122 30.54 -6.56 37.09
N MET A 123 31.47 -6.45 36.15
CA MET A 123 32.15 -7.57 35.52
C MET A 123 33.64 -7.31 35.52
N ALA A 124 34.44 -8.21 36.01
CA ALA A 124 35.88 -8.12 35.93
C ALA A 124 36.45 -9.01 34.83
N LEU A 125 37.21 -8.40 33.91
CA LEU A 125 38.03 -9.12 32.96
C LEU A 125 39.41 -9.32 33.63
N THR A 126 39.63 -10.47 34.28
CA THR A 126 40.82 -10.72 35.07
C THR A 126 41.99 -11.17 34.20
N ARG A 127 43.16 -10.58 34.40
CA ARG A 127 44.39 -10.98 33.69
C ARG A 127 44.80 -12.41 34.04
N GLY A 128 45.11 -13.22 33.03
CA GLY A 128 45.32 -14.66 33.15
C GLY A 128 46.21 -15.09 34.29
N GLY A 129 45.75 -16.08 35.09
CA GLY A 129 46.50 -16.74 36.15
C GLY A 129 46.17 -16.32 37.58
N ASN A 130 45.37 -15.31 37.80
CA ASN A 130 44.94 -14.93 39.16
C ASN A 130 43.56 -15.60 39.44
N ASP A 131 43.52 -16.37 40.55
CA ASP A 131 42.27 -16.94 41.05
C ASP A 131 41.25 -15.81 41.35
N ALA A 132 39.99 -16.06 41.10
CA ALA A 132 38.88 -15.11 41.29
C ALA A 132 38.66 -14.65 42.74
N ASN A 133 39.58 -14.93 43.64
CA ASN A 133 39.61 -14.55 45.06
C ASN A 133 40.53 -13.37 45.39
N SER A 134 41.13 -12.70 44.43
CA SER A 134 41.83 -11.46 44.69
C SER A 134 40.81 -10.36 44.98
N SER A 135 40.80 -9.85 46.19
CA SER A 135 39.90 -8.87 46.77
C SER A 135 39.70 -7.65 45.86
N TYR A 136 38.65 -7.65 45.08
CA TYR A 136 38.05 -6.42 44.58
C TYR A 136 37.50 -5.68 45.81
N GLY A 137 37.89 -4.46 46.04
CA GLY A 137 37.71 -3.66 47.26
C GLY A 137 36.43 -3.91 48.04
N ASP A 138 36.45 -3.62 49.34
CA ASP A 138 35.39 -3.84 50.33
C ASP A 138 34.02 -3.41 49.74
N GLY A 139 33.15 -4.41 49.44
CA GLY A 139 31.77 -4.20 49.04
C GLY A 139 31.33 -4.83 47.70
N MET A 140 32.19 -5.43 46.91
CA MET A 140 31.81 -6.13 45.68
C MET A 140 31.57 -7.63 45.96
N THR A 141 30.31 -8.03 46.16
CA THR A 141 29.96 -9.40 46.55
C THR A 141 29.52 -10.28 45.38
N ASP A 142 29.22 -9.71 44.22
CA ASP A 142 28.74 -10.48 43.05
C ASP A 142 29.41 -9.97 41.75
N VAL A 143 30.67 -10.35 41.55
CA VAL A 143 31.40 -10.02 40.30
C VAL A 143 31.54 -11.27 39.47
N SER A 144 30.91 -11.27 38.29
CA SER A 144 31.21 -12.28 37.26
C SER A 144 32.61 -12.02 36.74
N SER A 145 33.51 -13.00 36.80
CA SER A 145 34.88 -12.83 36.33
C SER A 145 35.18 -13.70 35.13
N MET A 146 35.83 -13.11 34.10
CA MET A 146 36.41 -13.81 32.97
C MET A 146 37.91 -13.59 32.95
N LYS A 147 38.69 -14.59 32.58
CA LYS A 147 40.14 -14.44 32.39
C LYS A 147 40.41 -13.83 31.07
N VAL A 148 41.26 -12.82 31.02
CA VAL A 148 41.65 -12.12 29.82
C VAL A 148 43.16 -12.17 29.65
N ASN A 149 43.61 -12.63 28.49
CA ASN A 149 45.00 -12.55 28.11
C ASN A 149 45.16 -11.49 27.02
N TYR A 150 46.02 -10.50 27.27
CA TYR A 150 46.36 -9.50 26.27
C TYR A 150 47.67 -9.88 25.62
N SER A 151 47.70 -9.91 24.29
CA SER A 151 48.93 -10.04 23.51
C SER A 151 48.79 -9.15 22.28
N ASP A 152 49.81 -8.32 22.05
CA ASP A 152 50.07 -7.53 20.83
C ASP A 152 48.84 -7.28 19.91
N GLY A 153 47.84 -6.55 20.43
CA GLY A 153 46.60 -6.24 19.73
C GLY A 153 45.50 -7.30 19.78
N ASN A 154 45.66 -8.38 20.54
CA ASN A 154 44.63 -9.40 20.75
C ASN A 154 44.22 -9.45 22.21
N MET A 155 42.93 -9.63 22.44
CA MET A 155 42.32 -9.87 23.74
C MET A 155 41.68 -11.28 23.70
N GLU A 156 42.26 -12.23 24.41
CA GLU A 156 41.69 -13.57 24.57
C GLU A 156 40.87 -13.63 25.84
N VAL A 157 39.59 -14.00 25.72
CA VAL A 157 38.69 -14.20 26.86
C VAL A 157 38.55 -15.69 27.11
N VAL A 158 38.91 -16.15 28.29
CA VAL A 158 38.93 -17.56 28.67
C VAL A 158 38.09 -17.79 29.94
N ASN A 159 37.24 -18.79 29.91
CA ASN A 159 36.63 -19.35 31.10
C ASN A 159 36.81 -20.89 31.13
N ASP A 160 36.32 -21.58 32.19
CA ASP A 160 36.51 -23.03 32.38
C ASP A 160 35.95 -23.89 31.23
N SER A 161 35.13 -23.33 30.36
CA SER A 161 34.44 -24.06 29.30
C SER A 161 34.81 -23.54 27.90
N TYR A 162 35.63 -22.49 27.77
CA TYR A 162 35.76 -21.79 26.50
C TYR A 162 36.95 -20.81 26.43
N SER A 163 37.44 -20.63 25.21
CA SER A 163 38.44 -19.64 24.86
C SER A 163 38.04 -18.98 23.51
N GLY A 164 37.92 -17.68 23.47
CA GLY A 164 37.68 -16.88 22.27
C GLY A 164 38.45 -15.57 22.33
N GLY A 165 38.66 -14.91 21.20
CA GLY A 165 39.51 -13.73 21.12
C GLY A 165 38.84 -12.57 20.41
N LEU A 166 39.10 -11.34 20.87
CA LEU A 166 38.81 -10.11 20.17
C LEU A 166 40.11 -9.52 19.64
N SER A 167 40.12 -9.08 18.42
CA SER A 167 41.22 -8.35 17.79
C SER A 167 40.97 -6.86 17.85
N LYS A 168 42.02 -6.08 18.10
CA LYS A 168 41.92 -4.62 18.04
C LYS A 168 41.84 -4.20 16.58
N ALA A 169 40.77 -3.48 16.22
CA ALA A 169 40.53 -3.00 14.88
C ALA A 169 41.59 -1.97 14.43
N ASP A 170 42.11 -2.14 13.25
CA ASP A 170 42.83 -1.07 12.58
C ASP A 170 41.86 0.00 12.05
N GLU A 171 42.37 1.11 11.49
CA GLU A 171 41.53 2.21 11.00
C GLU A 171 40.56 1.76 9.87
N LYS A 172 40.95 0.77 9.07
CA LYS A 172 40.12 0.26 8.00
C LYS A 172 39.02 -0.67 8.54
N ASP A 173 39.41 -1.58 9.43
CA ASP A 173 38.48 -2.48 10.10
C ASP A 173 37.49 -1.70 10.93
N LYS A 174 37.95 -0.66 11.65
CA LYS A 174 37.11 0.22 12.43
C LYS A 174 36.03 0.87 11.56
N ALA A 175 36.41 1.45 10.42
CA ALA A 175 35.46 2.08 9.51
C ALA A 175 34.42 1.07 8.94
N ASP A 176 34.86 -0.16 8.61
CA ASP A 176 33.98 -1.22 8.12
C ASP A 176 33.00 -1.71 9.21
N ILE A 177 33.50 -1.92 10.42
CA ILE A 177 32.70 -2.35 11.57
C ILE A 177 31.70 -1.28 11.97
N GLU A 178 32.13 -0.01 12.11
CA GLU A 178 31.25 1.10 12.42
C GLU A 178 30.15 1.24 11.35
N LYS A 179 30.50 1.05 10.08
CA LYS A 179 29.51 1.03 8.99
C LYS A 179 28.51 -0.11 9.17
N LYS A 180 28.98 -1.34 9.39
CA LYS A 180 28.14 -2.53 9.60
C LYS A 180 27.21 -2.39 10.81
N LEU A 181 27.69 -1.77 11.89
CA LEU A 181 26.94 -1.59 13.13
C LEU A 181 26.03 -0.36 13.13
N SER A 182 26.31 0.63 12.28
CA SER A 182 25.53 1.88 12.18
C SER A 182 24.33 1.76 11.22
N THR A 183 24.22 0.67 10.46
CA THR A 183 23.17 0.52 9.45
C THR A 183 21.77 0.33 9.99
N LEU A 184 21.62 -0.01 11.28
CA LEU A 184 20.32 -0.18 11.91
C LEU A 184 20.01 0.95 12.88
N SER A 185 19.25 1.94 12.38
CA SER A 185 18.67 2.94 13.25
C SER A 185 17.56 2.35 14.13
N PRO A 186 17.32 2.85 15.35
CA PRO A 186 16.16 2.49 16.15
C PRO A 186 14.84 2.67 15.39
N ASP A 187 14.80 3.68 14.53
CA ASP A 187 13.65 3.94 13.65
C ASP A 187 13.39 2.78 12.71
N ARG A 188 14.44 2.19 12.12
CA ARG A 188 14.32 1.00 11.27
C ARG A 188 13.79 -0.21 12.03
N GLN A 189 14.36 -0.50 13.20
CA GLN A 189 13.92 -1.64 14.02
C GLN A 189 12.44 -1.53 14.40
N ASN A 190 12.00 -0.34 14.82
CA ASN A 190 10.60 -0.08 15.13
C ASN A 190 9.69 -0.25 13.90
N PHE A 191 10.12 0.24 12.75
CA PHE A 191 9.38 0.12 11.50
C PHE A 191 9.24 -1.35 11.08
N GLU A 192 10.33 -2.11 11.08
CA GLU A 192 10.34 -3.52 10.70
C GLU A 192 9.47 -4.37 11.64
N ALA A 193 9.53 -4.14 12.95
CA ALA A 193 8.69 -4.83 13.92
C ALA A 193 7.18 -4.57 13.70
N GLN A 194 6.80 -3.35 13.36
CA GLN A 194 5.41 -3.02 13.05
C GLN A 194 4.98 -3.57 11.68
N LEU A 195 5.88 -3.58 10.71
CA LEU A 195 5.62 -4.18 9.40
C LEU A 195 5.35 -5.68 9.54
N SER A 196 6.16 -6.40 10.33
CA SER A 196 5.95 -7.82 10.64
C SER A 196 4.57 -8.06 11.29
N LYS A 197 4.21 -7.25 12.27
CA LYS A 197 2.88 -7.32 12.90
C LYS A 197 1.76 -7.08 11.89
N MET A 198 1.89 -6.06 11.05
CA MET A 198 0.91 -5.75 10.00
C MET A 198 0.76 -6.91 9.01
N LEU A 199 1.88 -7.52 8.58
CA LEU A 199 1.86 -8.67 7.67
C LEU A 199 1.19 -9.89 8.32
N ALA A 200 1.45 -10.17 9.59
CA ALA A 200 0.79 -11.25 10.33
C ALA A 200 -0.73 -10.99 10.44
N GLU A 201 -1.14 -9.76 10.74
CA GLU A 201 -2.55 -9.37 10.80
C GLU A 201 -3.22 -9.42 9.42
N SER A 202 -2.49 -9.15 8.33
CA SER A 202 -3.04 -9.14 6.98
C SER A 202 -3.54 -10.50 6.51
N GLN A 203 -3.01 -11.60 7.07
CA GLN A 203 -3.41 -12.96 6.70
C GLN A 203 -4.92 -13.21 6.90
N GLN A 204 -5.53 -12.55 7.87
CA GLN A 204 -6.98 -12.65 8.10
C GLN A 204 -7.81 -11.97 6.99
N TYR A 205 -7.19 -11.15 6.11
CA TYR A 205 -7.86 -10.39 5.05
C TYR A 205 -7.75 -11.03 3.67
N LEU A 206 -7.06 -12.16 3.54
CA LEU A 206 -6.79 -12.78 2.24
C LEU A 206 -7.98 -13.55 1.65
N ASN A 207 -9.07 -13.74 2.40
CA ASN A 207 -10.25 -14.39 1.87
C ASN A 207 -11.15 -13.39 1.10
N LEU A 208 -10.83 -13.19 -0.17
CA LEU A 208 -11.60 -12.31 -1.08
C LEU A 208 -12.68 -13.05 -1.90
N ASP A 209 -12.92 -14.33 -1.64
CA ASP A 209 -13.87 -15.17 -2.40
C ASP A 209 -15.28 -14.55 -2.53
N PRO A 210 -15.90 -13.98 -1.48
CA PRO A 210 -17.22 -13.37 -1.61
C PRO A 210 -17.22 -12.17 -2.56
N THR A 211 -16.18 -11.34 -2.51
CA THR A 211 -16.01 -10.19 -3.41
C THR A 211 -15.80 -10.64 -4.83
N MET A 212 -14.96 -11.65 -5.05
CA MET A 212 -14.69 -12.22 -6.36
C MET A 212 -15.98 -12.79 -6.98
N ARG A 213 -16.80 -13.46 -6.17
CA ARG A 213 -18.11 -13.95 -6.61
C ARG A 213 -19.02 -12.80 -7.05
N ALA A 214 -19.12 -11.74 -6.25
CA ALA A 214 -19.92 -10.56 -6.57
C ALA A 214 -19.46 -9.90 -7.88
N VAL A 215 -18.15 -9.68 -8.04
CA VAL A 215 -17.58 -9.08 -9.25
C VAL A 215 -17.81 -9.96 -10.48
N LYS A 216 -17.63 -11.27 -10.38
CA LYS A 216 -17.88 -12.22 -11.47
C LYS A 216 -19.37 -12.19 -11.91
N LEU A 217 -20.30 -12.28 -10.96
CA LEU A 217 -21.73 -12.23 -11.25
C LEU A 217 -22.14 -10.89 -11.88
N LEU A 218 -21.62 -9.78 -11.38
CA LEU A 218 -21.88 -8.46 -11.95
C LEU A 218 -21.30 -8.34 -13.38
N THR A 219 -20.10 -8.87 -13.60
CA THR A 219 -19.46 -8.90 -14.91
C THR A 219 -20.28 -9.71 -15.91
N GLU A 220 -20.73 -10.89 -15.52
CA GLU A 220 -21.59 -11.75 -16.34
C GLU A 220 -22.93 -11.07 -16.64
N PHE A 221 -23.58 -10.50 -15.62
CA PHE A 221 -24.86 -9.80 -15.78
C PHE A 221 -24.74 -8.63 -16.77
N ILE A 222 -23.77 -7.72 -16.58
CA ILE A 222 -23.57 -6.59 -17.49
C ILE A 222 -23.19 -7.08 -18.89
N GLY A 223 -22.32 -8.09 -18.97
CA GLY A 223 -21.88 -8.68 -20.25
C GLY A 223 -23.03 -9.26 -21.08
N GLN A 224 -24.02 -9.82 -20.42
CA GLN A 224 -25.21 -10.39 -21.08
C GLN A 224 -26.17 -9.32 -21.61
N LEU A 225 -26.18 -8.12 -21.06
CA LEU A 225 -27.04 -7.03 -21.51
C LEU A 225 -26.77 -6.71 -22.99
N LYS A 226 -27.78 -6.87 -23.83
CA LYS A 226 -27.75 -6.50 -25.25
C LYS A 226 -28.35 -5.12 -25.44
N ILE A 227 -27.50 -4.13 -25.68
CA ILE A 227 -27.92 -2.73 -25.86
C ILE A 227 -28.85 -2.59 -27.07
N ASP A 228 -28.61 -3.36 -28.12
CA ASP A 228 -29.48 -3.36 -29.30
C ASP A 228 -30.93 -3.81 -29.00
N ALA A 229 -31.11 -4.72 -28.03
CA ALA A 229 -32.43 -5.17 -27.59
C ALA A 229 -33.03 -4.20 -26.54
N LEU A 230 -32.20 -3.70 -25.62
CA LEU A 230 -32.64 -2.79 -24.56
C LEU A 230 -32.85 -1.36 -25.08
N GLY A 231 -32.02 -0.90 -26.03
CA GLY A 231 -32.05 0.46 -26.53
C GLY A 231 -33.39 0.93 -27.06
N PRO A 232 -34.08 0.21 -27.94
CA PRO A 232 -35.41 0.58 -28.41
C PRO A 232 -36.47 0.65 -27.31
N GLN A 233 -36.30 -0.16 -26.26
CA GLN A 233 -37.22 -0.17 -25.11
C GLN A 233 -36.98 1.05 -24.22
N LEU A 234 -35.71 1.38 -23.93
CA LEU A 234 -35.36 2.61 -23.22
C LEU A 234 -35.85 3.86 -23.99
N SER A 235 -35.76 3.87 -25.32
CA SER A 235 -36.31 4.94 -26.13
C SER A 235 -37.83 5.10 -25.95
N LYS A 236 -38.55 4.01 -25.85
CA LYS A 236 -40.01 4.05 -25.60
C LYS A 236 -40.32 4.62 -24.22
N ILE A 237 -39.54 4.28 -23.18
CA ILE A 237 -39.67 4.88 -21.84
C ILE A 237 -39.47 6.38 -21.92
N VAL A 238 -38.34 6.82 -22.48
CA VAL A 238 -38.01 8.24 -22.60
C VAL A 238 -39.10 8.97 -23.40
N LEU A 239 -39.58 8.39 -24.50
CA LEU A 239 -40.65 8.99 -25.30
C LEU A 239 -41.95 9.08 -24.50
N SER A 240 -42.33 8.01 -23.81
CA SER A 240 -43.55 7.97 -22.97
C SER A 240 -43.46 9.01 -21.85
N ALA A 241 -42.27 9.14 -21.23
CA ALA A 241 -42.01 10.13 -20.21
C ALA A 241 -42.08 11.57 -20.78
N LEU A 242 -41.51 11.80 -21.96
CA LEU A 242 -41.57 13.10 -22.63
C LEU A 242 -43.00 13.51 -23.08
N THR A 243 -43.90 12.57 -23.21
CA THR A 243 -45.32 12.83 -23.51
C THR A 243 -46.20 12.94 -22.26
N ASN A 244 -45.66 12.62 -21.09
CA ASN A 244 -46.39 12.70 -19.82
C ASN A 244 -46.04 14.03 -19.09
N PRO A 245 -47.00 14.98 -19.05
CA PRO A 245 -46.74 16.29 -18.42
C PRO A 245 -46.32 16.22 -16.95
N GLY A 246 -46.69 15.15 -16.25
CA GLY A 246 -46.34 14.96 -14.83
C GLY A 246 -44.87 14.56 -14.60
N LEU A 247 -44.17 14.13 -15.65
CA LEU A 247 -42.77 13.72 -15.57
C LEU A 247 -41.80 14.76 -16.10
N LEU A 248 -42.33 15.88 -16.63
CA LEU A 248 -41.55 16.93 -17.26
C LEU A 248 -41.66 18.25 -16.49
N LYS A 249 -40.53 18.92 -16.38
CA LYS A 249 -40.45 20.30 -15.88
C LYS A 249 -39.85 21.17 -16.97
N ASN A 250 -40.56 22.22 -17.38
CA ASN A 250 -40.00 23.24 -18.26
C ASN A 250 -39.21 24.26 -17.46
N ILE A 251 -38.03 24.60 -17.94
CA ILE A 251 -37.17 25.62 -17.34
C ILE A 251 -37.01 26.76 -18.33
N ASP A 252 -37.17 27.99 -17.82
CA ASP A 252 -36.80 29.19 -18.53
C ASP A 252 -35.31 29.50 -18.31
N LEU A 253 -34.48 29.19 -19.29
CA LEU A 253 -33.03 29.43 -19.24
C LEU A 253 -32.67 30.92 -19.24
N THR A 254 -33.62 31.80 -19.55
CA THR A 254 -33.38 33.27 -19.48
C THR A 254 -33.47 33.77 -18.05
N ALA A 255 -34.24 33.08 -17.20
CA ALA A 255 -34.43 33.39 -15.78
C ALA A 255 -33.52 32.56 -14.85
N ASP A 256 -33.10 31.40 -15.30
CA ASP A 256 -32.26 30.47 -14.53
C ASP A 256 -30.79 30.54 -15.01
N ALA A 257 -29.99 31.34 -14.30
CA ALA A 257 -28.58 31.56 -14.64
C ALA A 257 -27.72 30.29 -14.41
N GLU A 258 -28.07 29.49 -13.41
CA GLU A 258 -27.37 28.23 -13.09
C GLU A 258 -27.60 27.20 -14.21
N ALA A 259 -28.84 26.97 -14.60
CA ALA A 259 -29.16 26.03 -15.68
C ALA A 259 -28.51 26.48 -17.01
N ARG A 260 -28.49 27.77 -17.29
CA ARG A 260 -27.84 28.31 -18.47
C ARG A 260 -26.33 28.08 -18.48
N GLN A 261 -25.68 28.31 -17.33
CA GLN A 261 -24.24 28.07 -17.20
C GLN A 261 -23.93 26.56 -17.36
N ALA A 262 -24.68 25.70 -16.69
CA ALA A 262 -24.52 24.26 -16.82
C ALA A 262 -24.72 23.77 -18.26
N LEU A 263 -25.67 24.34 -19.00
CA LEU A 263 -25.86 24.06 -20.43
C LEU A 263 -24.64 24.47 -21.27
N ALA A 264 -24.12 25.67 -21.05
CA ALA A 264 -22.92 26.17 -21.74
C ALA A 264 -21.69 25.29 -21.44
N ASP A 265 -21.52 24.89 -20.19
CA ASP A 265 -20.41 24.05 -19.73
C ASP A 265 -20.48 22.62 -20.28
N SER A 266 -21.68 22.16 -20.63
CA SER A 266 -21.90 20.84 -21.24
C SER A 266 -21.52 20.76 -22.72
N ASN A 267 -20.95 21.83 -23.32
CA ASN A 267 -20.66 21.94 -24.77
C ASN A 267 -21.89 21.64 -25.64
N PHE A 268 -23.03 22.07 -25.22
CA PHE A 268 -24.28 21.81 -25.91
C PHE A 268 -24.40 22.63 -27.20
N PRO A 269 -24.85 22.04 -28.33
CA PRO A 269 -24.92 22.76 -29.61
C PRO A 269 -25.84 24.00 -29.58
N ASN A 270 -26.84 24.00 -28.70
CA ASN A 270 -27.83 25.07 -28.58
C ASN A 270 -27.68 25.84 -27.25
N ALA A 271 -26.45 26.26 -26.91
CA ALA A 271 -26.17 27.02 -25.69
C ALA A 271 -27.01 28.31 -25.55
N ASP A 272 -27.54 28.85 -26.67
CA ASP A 272 -28.41 30.04 -26.70
C ASP A 272 -29.90 29.72 -26.55
N ALA A 273 -30.26 28.47 -26.24
CA ALA A 273 -31.65 28.08 -26.07
C ALA A 273 -32.30 28.89 -24.93
N LYS A 274 -33.57 29.28 -25.15
CA LYS A 274 -34.32 30.08 -24.16
C LYS A 274 -35.04 29.22 -23.13
N SER A 275 -35.21 27.94 -23.41
CA SER A 275 -35.88 26.98 -22.52
C SER A 275 -35.22 25.61 -22.60
N ALA A 276 -35.34 24.85 -21.56
CA ALA A 276 -34.96 23.44 -21.48
C ALA A 276 -36.07 22.61 -20.82
N ILE A 277 -36.00 21.31 -21.04
CA ILE A 277 -36.89 20.34 -20.43
C ILE A 277 -36.09 19.50 -19.44
N ILE A 278 -36.57 19.36 -18.22
CA ILE A 278 -36.06 18.38 -17.26
C ILE A 278 -36.99 17.17 -17.23
N LEU A 279 -36.41 16.01 -17.48
CA LEU A 279 -37.07 14.71 -17.29
C LEU A 279 -36.69 14.14 -15.92
N ASN A 280 -37.69 13.84 -15.08
CA ASN A 280 -37.46 13.11 -13.86
C ASN A 280 -37.22 11.61 -14.18
N ALA A 281 -35.98 11.18 -14.14
CA ALA A 281 -35.59 9.82 -14.50
C ALA A 281 -36.22 8.78 -13.59
N HIS A 282 -36.26 9.05 -12.29
CA HIS A 282 -36.83 8.16 -11.30
C HIS A 282 -38.33 7.87 -11.59
N ALA A 283 -39.13 8.89 -11.78
CA ALA A 283 -40.53 8.74 -12.08
C ALA A 283 -40.78 8.11 -13.46
N ALA A 284 -39.91 8.38 -14.44
CA ALA A 284 -39.98 7.79 -15.78
C ALA A 284 -39.71 6.28 -15.75
N PHE A 285 -38.71 5.86 -15.00
CA PHE A 285 -38.35 4.45 -14.89
C PHE A 285 -39.34 3.67 -14.02
N GLY A 286 -39.88 4.25 -12.97
CA GLY A 286 -40.82 3.60 -12.05
C GLY A 286 -42.19 3.22 -12.67
N THR A 287 -42.48 3.58 -13.92
CA THR A 287 -43.75 3.25 -14.60
C THR A 287 -43.63 2.21 -15.73
N ALA A 288 -42.41 1.71 -15.98
CA ALA A 288 -42.15 0.90 -17.14
C ALA A 288 -41.84 -0.57 -16.82
N THR A 289 -42.48 -1.50 -17.52
CA THR A 289 -42.09 -2.91 -17.57
C THR A 289 -41.53 -3.23 -18.94
N ILE A 290 -40.33 -3.81 -19.00
CA ILE A 290 -39.66 -4.12 -20.25
C ILE A 290 -39.13 -5.55 -20.20
N ALA A 291 -39.58 -6.39 -21.14
CA ALA A 291 -39.01 -7.70 -21.36
C ALA A 291 -38.07 -7.68 -22.58
N PHE A 292 -36.93 -8.30 -22.44
CA PHE A 292 -35.92 -8.40 -23.50
C PHE A 292 -35.13 -9.72 -23.38
N THR A 293 -34.36 -10.03 -24.40
CA THR A 293 -33.54 -11.24 -24.42
C THR A 293 -32.08 -10.90 -24.30
N THR A 294 -31.34 -11.60 -23.42
CA THR A 294 -29.90 -11.47 -23.24
C THR A 294 -29.22 -12.77 -23.65
N GLY A 295 -28.53 -12.78 -24.78
CA GLY A 295 -27.97 -14.03 -25.28
C GLY A 295 -29.05 -15.10 -25.54
N LYS A 296 -29.04 -16.17 -24.73
CA LYS A 296 -30.07 -17.20 -24.67
C LYS A 296 -31.09 -16.98 -23.54
N ASP A 297 -30.82 -15.99 -22.69
CA ASP A 297 -31.58 -15.78 -21.48
C ASP A 297 -32.68 -14.75 -21.69
N GLU A 298 -33.75 -14.89 -20.91
CA GLU A 298 -34.78 -13.88 -20.83
C GLU A 298 -34.44 -12.88 -19.72
N ALA A 299 -34.65 -11.60 -20.00
CA ALA A 299 -34.46 -10.53 -19.04
C ALA A 299 -35.71 -9.64 -19.01
N GLU A 300 -36.00 -9.18 -17.82
CA GLU A 300 -37.13 -8.31 -17.55
C GLU A 300 -36.69 -7.16 -16.65
N TYR A 301 -37.17 -5.97 -16.97
CA TYR A 301 -37.08 -4.78 -16.18
C TYR A 301 -38.48 -4.43 -15.68
N THR A 302 -38.67 -4.42 -14.35
CA THR A 302 -39.95 -4.18 -13.73
C THR A 302 -39.85 -3.13 -12.62
N PRO A 303 -40.86 -2.23 -12.51
CA PRO A 303 -40.98 -1.37 -11.34
C PRO A 303 -41.31 -2.20 -10.09
N GLN A 304 -40.75 -1.79 -8.96
CA GLN A 304 -41.07 -2.33 -7.66
C GLN A 304 -41.97 -1.35 -6.89
N ASP A 305 -42.57 -1.81 -5.80
CA ASP A 305 -43.32 -0.95 -4.92
C ASP A 305 -42.42 0.19 -4.37
N GLY A 306 -42.90 1.42 -4.47
CA GLY A 306 -42.19 2.60 -4.10
C GLY A 306 -41.24 3.11 -5.19
N ASP A 307 -40.07 3.60 -4.78
CA ASP A 307 -39.12 4.26 -5.67
C ASP A 307 -38.00 3.34 -6.15
N ALA A 308 -38.29 2.07 -6.41
CA ALA A 308 -37.30 1.10 -6.84
C ALA A 308 -37.68 0.43 -8.15
N PHE A 309 -36.69 -0.13 -8.82
CA PHE A 309 -36.93 -1.04 -9.95
C PHE A 309 -35.94 -2.21 -9.95
N THR A 310 -36.36 -3.32 -10.53
CA THR A 310 -35.58 -4.54 -10.65
C THR A 310 -35.23 -4.79 -12.10
N VAL A 311 -33.97 -5.11 -12.38
CA VAL A 311 -33.56 -5.75 -13.62
C VAL A 311 -33.22 -7.20 -13.29
N SER A 312 -33.96 -8.14 -13.85
CA SER A 312 -33.76 -9.58 -13.64
C SER A 312 -33.36 -10.28 -14.93
N CYS A 313 -32.43 -11.21 -14.84
CA CYS A 313 -31.98 -12.04 -15.93
C CYS A 313 -32.11 -13.52 -15.51
N LYS A 314 -32.88 -14.31 -16.28
CA LYS A 314 -33.06 -15.72 -16.02
C LYS A 314 -32.27 -16.53 -17.03
N ASN A 315 -31.40 -17.40 -16.53
CA ASN A 315 -30.62 -18.30 -17.35
C ASN A 315 -31.52 -19.44 -17.89
N ALA A 316 -31.59 -19.55 -19.20
CA ALA A 316 -32.47 -20.53 -19.87
C ALA A 316 -32.00 -21.98 -19.72
N GLU A 317 -30.69 -22.20 -19.42
CA GLU A 317 -30.14 -23.56 -19.34
C GLU A 317 -30.37 -24.21 -17.96
N ASN A 318 -30.19 -23.43 -16.88
CA ASN A 318 -30.27 -23.94 -15.51
C ASN A 318 -31.37 -23.29 -14.66
N GLY A 319 -32.06 -22.30 -15.20
CA GLY A 319 -33.14 -21.60 -14.51
C GLY A 319 -32.70 -20.62 -13.43
N ALA A 320 -31.38 -20.47 -13.19
CA ALA A 320 -30.86 -19.54 -12.19
C ALA A 320 -31.20 -18.08 -12.54
N THR A 321 -31.43 -17.26 -11.54
CA THR A 321 -31.81 -15.85 -11.71
C THR A 321 -30.80 -14.93 -11.07
N THR A 322 -30.39 -13.92 -11.79
CA THR A 322 -29.61 -12.79 -11.26
C THR A 322 -30.46 -11.54 -11.31
N LYS A 323 -30.59 -10.82 -10.18
CA LYS A 323 -31.39 -9.60 -10.08
C LYS A 323 -30.53 -8.45 -9.61
N VAL A 324 -30.77 -7.28 -10.18
CA VAL A 324 -30.24 -6.00 -9.70
C VAL A 324 -31.40 -5.12 -9.30
N ASN A 325 -31.54 -4.85 -8.03
CA ASN A 325 -32.52 -3.90 -7.50
C ASN A 325 -31.87 -2.52 -7.38
N LEU A 326 -32.58 -1.51 -7.83
CA LEU A 326 -32.17 -0.11 -7.73
C LEU A 326 -33.26 0.67 -6.99
N LYS A 327 -32.89 1.31 -5.89
CA LYS A 327 -33.78 2.16 -5.10
C LYS A 327 -33.26 3.58 -5.12
N PHE A 328 -34.16 4.52 -5.46
CA PHE A 328 -33.84 5.93 -5.57
C PHE A 328 -34.22 6.70 -4.32
N SER A 329 -33.36 7.65 -3.91
CA SER A 329 -33.64 8.58 -2.81
C SER A 329 -33.21 10.00 -3.18
N GLY A 330 -33.93 11.01 -2.67
CA GLY A 330 -33.66 12.40 -3.00
C GLY A 330 -33.98 12.77 -4.45
N ALA A 331 -34.95 12.11 -5.07
CA ALA A 331 -35.28 12.30 -6.49
C ALA A 331 -35.81 13.70 -6.80
N GLU A 332 -36.54 14.32 -5.87
CA GLU A 332 -37.10 15.68 -6.04
C GLU A 332 -36.01 16.76 -5.98
N ASP A 333 -34.97 16.52 -5.19
CA ASP A 333 -33.81 17.40 -5.01
C ASP A 333 -32.60 16.96 -5.81
N GLY A 334 -32.76 15.95 -6.66
CA GLY A 334 -31.67 15.35 -7.44
C GLY A 334 -30.99 16.31 -8.40
N VAL A 335 -29.83 15.87 -8.90
CA VAL A 335 -28.98 16.65 -9.79
C VAL A 335 -29.39 16.42 -11.24
N ALA A 336 -29.55 17.50 -12.00
CA ALA A 336 -29.89 17.44 -13.41
C ALA A 336 -28.63 17.52 -14.28
N ILE A 337 -28.57 16.67 -15.31
CA ILE A 337 -27.48 16.60 -16.30
C ILE A 337 -28.06 16.78 -17.69
N PHE A 338 -27.52 17.72 -18.48
CA PHE A 338 -27.91 17.85 -19.87
C PHE A 338 -27.36 16.70 -20.72
N LEU A 339 -28.27 15.93 -21.37
CA LEU A 339 -27.89 14.73 -22.13
C LEU A 339 -28.10 14.84 -23.63
N GLY A 340 -28.93 15.77 -24.12
CA GLY A 340 -29.23 15.87 -25.52
C GLY A 340 -30.27 16.94 -25.85
N ASP A 341 -30.77 16.98 -27.09
CA ASP A 341 -31.84 17.89 -27.49
C ASP A 341 -33.02 17.12 -28.10
N LEU A 342 -34.21 17.65 -27.89
CA LEU A 342 -35.41 17.23 -28.56
C LEU A 342 -35.99 18.42 -29.33
N ALA A 343 -36.07 18.30 -30.65
CA ALA A 343 -36.57 19.36 -31.49
C ALA A 343 -35.88 20.73 -31.25
N LYS A 344 -34.57 20.72 -30.97
CA LYS A 344 -33.73 21.86 -30.62
C LYS A 344 -33.99 22.47 -29.22
N VAL A 345 -34.73 21.77 -28.38
CA VAL A 345 -34.89 22.10 -26.95
C VAL A 345 -33.96 21.21 -26.16
N PRO A 346 -33.04 21.77 -25.37
CA PRO A 346 -32.16 20.99 -24.50
C PRO A 346 -32.96 20.16 -23.52
N VAL A 347 -32.56 18.92 -23.33
CA VAL A 347 -33.16 18.00 -22.35
C VAL A 347 -32.13 17.65 -21.30
N ALA A 348 -32.45 17.94 -20.08
CA ALA A 348 -31.72 17.48 -18.91
C ALA A 348 -32.47 16.31 -18.27
N VAL A 349 -31.72 15.38 -17.70
CA VAL A 349 -32.28 14.28 -16.91
C VAL A 349 -31.91 14.52 -15.46
N GLN A 350 -32.91 14.53 -14.61
CA GLN A 350 -32.74 14.67 -13.17
C GLN A 350 -32.55 13.29 -12.56
N PHE A 351 -31.37 13.08 -12.00
CA PHE A 351 -31.03 11.86 -11.24
C PHE A 351 -31.22 12.09 -9.74
N PRO A 352 -31.64 11.07 -8.99
CA PRO A 352 -31.73 11.18 -7.54
C PRO A 352 -30.34 11.41 -6.93
N HIS A 353 -30.28 12.02 -5.76
CA HIS A 353 -29.02 12.18 -5.04
C HIS A 353 -28.40 10.85 -4.66
N MET A 354 -29.23 9.84 -4.41
CA MET A 354 -28.76 8.55 -3.93
C MET A 354 -29.47 7.41 -4.65
N ILE A 355 -28.67 6.41 -5.06
CA ILE A 355 -29.13 5.16 -5.65
C ILE A 355 -28.57 4.01 -4.85
N ASP A 356 -29.43 3.30 -4.12
CA ASP A 356 -29.05 2.03 -3.49
C ASP A 356 -29.13 0.92 -4.52
N ILE A 357 -28.12 0.04 -4.54
CA ILE A 357 -27.97 -1.04 -5.50
C ILE A 357 -27.84 -2.36 -4.74
N GLU A 358 -28.62 -3.34 -5.10
CA GLU A 358 -28.53 -4.69 -4.56
C GLU A 358 -28.37 -5.69 -5.71
N LEU A 359 -27.43 -6.62 -5.56
CA LEU A 359 -27.24 -7.76 -6.45
C LEU A 359 -27.68 -9.02 -5.72
N LEU A 360 -28.68 -9.69 -6.27
CA LEU A 360 -29.23 -10.94 -5.73
C LEU A 360 -29.01 -12.09 -6.71
N ARG A 361 -28.90 -13.29 -6.19
CA ARG A 361 -28.76 -14.51 -6.96
C ARG A 361 -29.63 -15.61 -6.40
N SER A 362 -30.37 -16.31 -7.28
CA SER A 362 -31.02 -17.58 -6.98
C SER A 362 -30.50 -18.63 -7.95
N GLU A 363 -29.93 -19.71 -7.45
CA GLU A 363 -29.44 -20.81 -8.30
C GLU A 363 -30.58 -21.69 -8.82
N THR A 364 -31.76 -21.68 -8.17
CA THR A 364 -32.95 -22.45 -8.57
C THR A 364 -33.94 -21.62 -9.37
N GLY A 365 -33.74 -20.30 -9.40
CA GLY A 365 -34.72 -19.35 -9.97
C GLY A 365 -35.99 -19.17 -9.11
N ASN A 366 -35.95 -19.61 -7.84
CA ASN A 366 -37.01 -19.41 -6.88
C ASN A 366 -36.67 -18.25 -5.96
N ASP A 367 -37.57 -17.30 -5.81
CA ASP A 367 -37.37 -16.12 -4.95
C ASP A 367 -37.16 -16.48 -3.47
N ALA A 368 -37.65 -17.65 -3.02
CA ALA A 368 -37.41 -18.14 -1.66
C ALA A 368 -35.94 -18.51 -1.40
N ASP A 369 -35.15 -18.77 -2.44
CA ASP A 369 -33.75 -19.14 -2.38
C ASP A 369 -32.84 -17.99 -2.81
N GLU A 370 -33.36 -16.78 -2.89
CA GLU A 370 -32.55 -15.60 -3.22
C GLU A 370 -31.55 -15.27 -2.13
N GLU A 371 -30.34 -15.07 -2.57
CA GLU A 371 -29.22 -14.67 -1.77
C GLU A 371 -28.77 -13.26 -2.15
N LEU A 372 -28.63 -12.36 -1.16
CA LEU A 372 -28.01 -11.07 -1.36
C LEU A 372 -26.50 -11.27 -1.48
N ILE A 373 -25.95 -10.91 -2.64
CA ILE A 373 -24.51 -11.08 -2.96
C ILE A 373 -23.73 -9.81 -2.68
N MET A 374 -24.32 -8.65 -3.02
CA MET A 374 -23.68 -7.35 -2.88
C MET A 374 -24.76 -6.28 -2.67
N LYS A 375 -24.46 -5.30 -1.86
CA LYS A 375 -25.18 -4.03 -1.82
C LYS A 375 -24.20 -2.88 -2.05
N GLY A 376 -24.69 -1.81 -2.64
CA GLY A 376 -23.93 -0.62 -2.92
C GLY A 376 -24.79 0.62 -2.88
N GLN A 377 -24.15 1.76 -2.83
CA GLN A 377 -24.82 3.05 -2.87
C GLN A 377 -24.00 4.00 -3.75
N LEU A 378 -24.67 4.64 -4.69
CA LEU A 378 -24.12 5.73 -5.48
C LEU A 378 -24.74 7.03 -4.98
N MET A 379 -23.90 7.96 -4.55
CA MET A 379 -24.30 9.31 -4.19
C MET A 379 -23.77 10.30 -5.23
N LEU A 380 -24.63 11.22 -5.67
CA LEU A 380 -24.32 12.33 -6.56
C LEU A 380 -24.79 13.62 -5.90
N GLU A 381 -23.87 14.53 -5.64
CA GLU A 381 -24.20 15.82 -5.07
C GLU A 381 -23.27 16.91 -5.63
N THR A 382 -23.72 18.15 -5.58
CA THR A 382 -22.88 19.30 -5.80
C THR A 382 -22.48 19.89 -4.45
N THR A 383 -21.22 20.26 -4.28
CA THR A 383 -20.68 20.74 -2.99
C THR A 383 -21.30 22.05 -2.52
N ASP A 384 -21.85 22.83 -3.43
CA ASP A 384 -22.53 24.11 -3.17
C ASP A 384 -24.06 24.03 -3.21
N GLY A 385 -24.65 22.83 -3.30
CA GLY A 385 -26.09 22.62 -3.36
C GLY A 385 -26.73 23.02 -4.69
N LYS A 386 -25.96 23.14 -5.76
CA LYS A 386 -26.48 23.43 -7.10
C LYS A 386 -27.37 22.29 -7.61
N LYS A 387 -28.38 22.67 -8.40
CA LYS A 387 -29.33 21.72 -8.99
C LYS A 387 -28.83 21.08 -10.29
N PHE A 388 -27.79 21.65 -10.89
CA PHE A 388 -27.24 21.20 -12.14
C PHE A 388 -25.79 20.78 -11.99
N LEU A 389 -25.46 19.62 -12.53
CA LEU A 389 -24.09 19.14 -12.61
C LEU A 389 -23.39 19.82 -13.77
N SER A 390 -22.33 20.58 -13.47
CA SER A 390 -21.47 21.20 -14.46
C SER A 390 -20.09 20.53 -14.44
N PRO A 391 -19.68 19.81 -15.48
CA PRO A 391 -18.39 19.13 -15.50
C PRO A 391 -17.20 20.08 -15.67
N LYS A 392 -17.43 21.36 -16.00
CA LYS A 392 -16.35 22.32 -16.27
C LYS A 392 -16.16 23.39 -15.22
N HIS A 393 -17.23 23.85 -14.61
CA HIS A 393 -17.24 25.04 -13.75
C HIS A 393 -18.06 24.84 -12.48
N GLY A 394 -18.22 23.65 -12.00
CA GLY A 394 -18.97 23.36 -10.81
C GLY A 394 -18.16 22.58 -9.80
N GLU A 395 -18.57 22.64 -8.58
CA GLU A 395 -18.17 21.73 -7.53
C GLU A 395 -19.20 20.62 -7.46
N TRP A 396 -18.75 19.37 -7.61
CA TRP A 396 -19.61 18.22 -7.47
C TRP A 396 -18.86 17.08 -6.77
N ARG A 397 -19.62 16.20 -6.15
CA ARG A 397 -19.09 15.00 -5.52
C ARG A 397 -19.85 13.79 -6.04
N GLY A 398 -19.14 12.80 -6.54
CA GLY A 398 -19.67 11.46 -6.78
C GLY A 398 -19.07 10.51 -5.76
N THR A 399 -19.89 9.76 -5.06
CA THR A 399 -19.45 8.77 -4.08
C THR A 399 -20.07 7.42 -4.42
N LEU A 400 -19.26 6.39 -4.49
CA LEU A 400 -19.69 5.01 -4.62
C LEU A 400 -19.29 4.25 -3.35
N PHE A 401 -20.28 3.62 -2.73
CA PHE A 401 -20.09 2.71 -1.61
C PHE A 401 -20.60 1.33 -2.00
N THR A 402 -19.79 0.28 -1.79
CA THR A 402 -20.18 -1.11 -2.05
C THR A 402 -19.79 -2.00 -0.88
N GLU A 403 -20.61 -3.01 -0.60
CA GLU A 403 -20.37 -4.02 0.44
C GLU A 403 -20.78 -5.40 -0.08
N ALA A 404 -19.88 -6.38 0.04
CA ALA A 404 -20.21 -7.78 -0.20
C ALA A 404 -20.80 -8.41 1.08
N VAL A 405 -21.86 -9.18 0.96
CA VAL A 405 -22.75 -9.53 2.09
C VAL A 405 -22.48 -10.91 2.69
N LYS A 406 -21.39 -11.61 2.39
CA LYS A 406 -21.12 -12.91 3.03
C LYS A 406 -19.84 -12.93 3.82
N ALA A 407 -19.97 -13.59 4.97
CA ALA A 407 -19.01 -14.05 5.99
C ALA A 407 -17.85 -13.11 6.31
N ASP A 408 -17.07 -12.68 5.32
CA ASP A 408 -16.05 -11.65 5.44
C ASP A 408 -16.47 -10.48 4.55
N ARG A 409 -16.76 -9.35 5.19
CA ARG A 409 -17.23 -8.15 4.54
C ARG A 409 -16.08 -7.45 3.84
N PHE A 410 -16.05 -7.54 2.53
CA PHE A 410 -15.26 -6.63 1.73
C PHE A 410 -16.08 -5.36 1.51
N GLU A 411 -15.52 -4.24 1.90
CA GLU A 411 -16.21 -2.96 1.86
C GLU A 411 -15.36 -1.99 1.04
N VAL A 412 -16.00 -1.23 0.16
CA VAL A 412 -15.46 0.01 -0.37
C VAL A 412 -16.23 1.14 0.32
N PRO A 413 -15.82 1.57 1.53
CA PRO A 413 -16.60 2.48 2.35
C PRO A 413 -16.85 3.82 1.68
N ALA A 414 -15.89 4.28 0.88
CA ALA A 414 -16.05 5.48 0.08
C ALA A 414 -15.12 5.44 -1.13
N CYS A 415 -15.66 5.84 -2.28
CA CYS A 415 -14.91 6.26 -3.45
C CYS A 415 -15.51 7.60 -3.88
N ALA A 416 -14.76 8.69 -3.75
CA ALA A 416 -15.26 10.02 -4.04
C ALA A 416 -14.38 10.70 -5.08
N ILE A 417 -15.02 11.43 -5.99
CA ILE A 417 -14.39 12.35 -6.91
C ILE A 417 -14.98 13.71 -6.64
N GLU A 418 -14.16 14.67 -6.26
CA GLU A 418 -14.56 16.03 -5.95
C GLU A 418 -13.93 16.98 -6.98
N HIS A 419 -14.76 17.68 -7.72
CA HIS A 419 -14.34 18.70 -8.67
C HIS A 419 -14.61 20.08 -8.08
N HIS A 420 -13.57 20.87 -7.93
CA HIS A 420 -13.63 22.18 -7.26
C HIS A 420 -13.78 23.33 -8.25
N ALA A 421 -14.25 24.49 -7.76
CA ALA A 421 -14.48 25.68 -8.56
C ALA A 421 -13.20 26.24 -9.21
N ASP A 422 -12.03 25.98 -8.63
CA ASP A 422 -10.72 26.33 -9.16
C ASP A 422 -10.19 25.32 -10.20
N HIS A 423 -11.04 24.36 -10.59
CA HIS A 423 -10.73 23.27 -11.54
C HIS A 423 -9.74 22.23 -11.04
N THR A 424 -9.43 22.22 -9.76
CA THR A 424 -8.72 21.09 -9.16
C THR A 424 -9.69 19.92 -8.96
N VAL A 425 -9.15 18.69 -8.92
CA VAL A 425 -9.94 17.47 -8.72
C VAL A 425 -9.26 16.59 -7.68
N ASP A 426 -9.99 16.27 -6.62
CA ASP A 426 -9.56 15.31 -5.62
C ASP A 426 -10.25 13.97 -5.84
N VAL A 427 -9.49 12.91 -5.78
CA VAL A 427 -9.99 11.54 -5.86
C VAL A 427 -9.61 10.81 -4.58
N SER A 428 -10.57 10.17 -3.96
CA SER A 428 -10.31 9.32 -2.79
C SER A 428 -11.02 7.99 -2.93
N ALA A 429 -10.38 6.93 -2.46
CA ALA A 429 -10.97 5.61 -2.38
C ALA A 429 -10.45 4.88 -1.13
N ASN A 430 -11.35 4.23 -0.42
CA ASN A 430 -11.04 3.40 0.73
C ASN A 430 -11.44 1.96 0.44
N LEU A 431 -10.60 1.04 0.85
CA LEU A 431 -10.83 -0.38 0.82
C LEU A 431 -10.77 -0.92 2.24
N ALA A 432 -11.84 -1.55 2.69
CA ALA A 432 -11.89 -2.12 4.02
C ALA A 432 -12.34 -3.58 4.00
N ILE A 433 -11.93 -4.33 5.00
CA ILE A 433 -12.39 -5.68 5.26
C ILE A 433 -12.83 -5.75 6.73
N ASN A 434 -14.05 -6.21 6.97
CA ASN A 434 -14.62 -6.29 8.31
C ASN A 434 -14.51 -4.95 9.09
N SER A 435 -14.76 -3.84 8.39
CA SER A 435 -14.68 -2.46 8.91
C SER A 435 -13.28 -1.99 9.31
N LYS A 436 -12.21 -2.73 8.94
CA LYS A 436 -10.83 -2.26 9.06
C LYS A 436 -10.32 -1.78 7.70
N ASN A 437 -9.82 -0.57 7.64
CA ASN A 437 -9.25 -0.03 6.41
C ASN A 437 -7.96 -0.78 6.05
N LEU A 438 -8.00 -1.49 4.95
CA LEU A 438 -6.83 -2.17 4.39
C LEU A 438 -5.98 -1.20 3.58
N MET A 439 -6.64 -0.37 2.78
CA MET A 439 -6.00 0.60 1.90
C MET A 439 -6.86 1.85 1.73
N ALA A 440 -6.25 3.00 1.76
CA ALA A 440 -6.88 4.25 1.38
C ALA A 440 -5.97 5.01 0.41
N VAL A 441 -6.55 5.53 -0.66
CA VAL A 441 -5.86 6.35 -1.66
C VAL A 441 -6.49 7.71 -1.71
N LYS A 442 -5.67 8.76 -1.72
CA LYS A 442 -6.08 10.11 -2.07
C LYS A 442 -5.16 10.61 -3.17
N ALA A 443 -5.74 11.17 -4.22
CA ALA A 443 -4.98 11.77 -5.32
C ALA A 443 -5.46 13.19 -5.54
N HIS A 444 -4.53 14.10 -5.66
CA HIS A 444 -4.80 15.49 -6.01
C HIS A 444 -4.43 15.73 -7.46
N ASN A 445 -5.32 16.39 -8.19
CA ASN A 445 -5.13 16.74 -9.58
C ASN A 445 -5.25 18.28 -9.70
N PRO A 446 -4.15 18.98 -9.97
CA PRO A 446 -4.17 20.43 -10.17
C PRO A 446 -4.91 20.80 -11.47
N ALA A 447 -5.37 22.05 -11.55
CA ALA A 447 -6.09 22.59 -12.71
C ALA A 447 -5.25 22.68 -14.01
N ASN A 448 -4.05 22.16 -14.03
CA ASN A 448 -3.14 22.23 -15.17
C ASN A 448 -3.47 21.18 -16.22
N ALA A 449 -3.64 21.62 -17.47
CA ALA A 449 -3.83 20.71 -18.59
C ALA A 449 -2.61 19.81 -18.84
N TYR A 450 -2.86 18.59 -19.35
CA TYR A 450 -1.80 17.72 -19.85
C TYR A 450 -1.10 18.33 -21.07
N SER A 451 0.21 18.19 -21.13
CA SER A 451 0.99 18.45 -22.34
C SER A 451 0.72 17.36 -23.41
N ASP A 452 1.08 17.65 -24.66
CA ASP A 452 0.93 16.68 -25.76
C ASP A 452 1.73 15.39 -25.50
N GLU A 453 2.91 15.48 -24.86
CA GLU A 453 3.73 14.33 -24.49
C GLU A 453 3.07 13.48 -23.41
N GLU A 454 2.49 14.11 -22.40
CA GLU A 454 1.73 13.43 -21.35
C GLU A 454 0.49 12.72 -21.91
N ILE A 455 -0.23 13.37 -22.84
CA ILE A 455 -1.38 12.78 -23.53
C ILE A 455 -0.96 11.54 -24.31
N GLU A 456 0.18 11.57 -25.00
CA GLU A 456 0.68 10.41 -25.76
C GLU A 456 1.05 9.26 -24.84
N SER A 457 1.73 9.55 -23.74
CA SER A 457 2.05 8.54 -22.70
C SER A 457 0.79 7.93 -22.09
N LEU A 458 -0.24 8.73 -21.83
CA LEU A 458 -1.55 8.24 -21.36
C LEU A 458 -2.24 7.36 -22.40
N ARG A 459 -2.08 7.65 -23.71
CA ARG A 459 -2.61 6.79 -24.80
C ARG A 459 -1.92 5.42 -24.79
N GLU A 460 -0.60 5.38 -24.62
CA GLU A 460 0.14 4.12 -24.53
C GLU A 460 -0.35 3.29 -23.33
N LEU A 461 -0.55 3.91 -22.16
CA LEU A 461 -1.12 3.24 -20.98
C LEU A 461 -2.55 2.75 -21.23
N ARG A 462 -3.39 3.56 -21.85
CA ARG A 462 -4.77 3.19 -22.23
C ARG A 462 -4.82 1.90 -23.03
N ASP A 463 -3.88 1.73 -23.94
CA ASP A 463 -3.86 0.58 -24.86
C ASP A 463 -3.34 -0.71 -24.20
N ILE A 464 -2.72 -0.61 -23.02
CA ILE A 464 -2.16 -1.75 -22.27
C ILE A 464 -3.23 -2.48 -21.45
N ALA A 465 -4.12 -1.75 -20.77
CA ALA A 465 -5.12 -2.36 -19.91
C ALA A 465 -6.41 -1.52 -19.79
N PRO A 466 -7.59 -2.17 -19.63
CA PRO A 466 -8.88 -1.49 -19.48
C PRO A 466 -8.93 -0.47 -18.33
N LEU A 467 -8.28 -0.76 -17.21
CA LEU A 467 -8.16 0.17 -16.08
C LEU A 467 -7.58 1.52 -16.53
N TRP A 468 -6.48 1.49 -17.28
CA TRP A 468 -5.84 2.69 -17.79
C TRP A 468 -6.68 3.41 -18.84
N LYS A 469 -7.51 2.68 -19.59
CA LYS A 469 -8.49 3.29 -20.50
C LYS A 469 -9.54 4.11 -19.74
N GLY A 470 -10.02 3.58 -18.61
CA GLY A 470 -10.93 4.30 -17.71
C GLY A 470 -10.28 5.55 -17.11
N CYS A 471 -9.08 5.40 -16.56
CA CYS A 471 -8.29 6.53 -16.04
C CYS A 471 -8.05 7.60 -17.10
N TYR A 472 -7.63 7.24 -18.30
CA TYR A 472 -7.44 8.16 -19.41
C TYR A 472 -8.72 8.96 -19.71
N THR A 473 -9.86 8.28 -19.74
CA THR A 473 -11.15 8.93 -20.02
C THR A 473 -11.51 9.95 -18.94
N LEU A 474 -11.33 9.60 -17.67
CA LEU A 474 -11.58 10.51 -16.54
C LEU A 474 -10.61 11.69 -16.54
N LEU A 475 -9.32 11.42 -16.59
CA LEU A 475 -8.29 12.47 -16.58
C LEU A 475 -8.44 13.44 -17.74
N LYS A 476 -8.78 12.92 -18.93
CA LYS A 476 -9.05 13.76 -20.10
C LYS A 476 -10.35 14.55 -19.95
N ALA A 477 -11.40 13.97 -19.35
CA ALA A 477 -12.67 14.66 -19.14
C ALA A 477 -12.50 15.86 -18.22
N PHE A 478 -11.72 15.74 -17.16
CA PHE A 478 -11.46 16.82 -16.21
C PHE A 478 -10.28 17.72 -16.63
N ASN A 479 -9.53 17.32 -17.67
CA ASN A 479 -8.36 18.04 -18.17
C ASN A 479 -7.35 18.40 -17.07
N SER A 480 -7.14 17.48 -16.13
CA SER A 480 -6.26 17.63 -14.99
C SER A 480 -5.32 16.45 -14.87
N ARG A 481 -4.19 16.65 -14.24
CA ARG A 481 -3.16 15.63 -14.00
C ARG A 481 -2.90 15.45 -12.52
N THR A 482 -2.61 14.22 -12.13
CA THR A 482 -2.21 13.93 -10.75
C THR A 482 -0.82 14.49 -10.47
N ASP A 483 -0.67 15.26 -9.41
CA ASP A 483 0.62 15.75 -8.92
C ASP A 483 0.99 15.19 -7.54
N LYS A 484 0.01 14.72 -6.79
CA LYS A 484 0.23 14.16 -5.47
C LYS A 484 -0.67 12.93 -5.22
N ILE A 485 -0.09 11.89 -4.62
CA ILE A 485 -0.83 10.70 -4.17
C ILE A 485 -0.44 10.41 -2.72
N GLU A 486 -1.44 10.23 -1.85
CA GLU A 486 -1.29 9.67 -0.51
C GLU A 486 -1.87 8.26 -0.55
N LEU A 487 -1.06 7.25 -0.24
CA LEU A 487 -1.49 5.87 -0.10
C LEU A 487 -1.31 5.44 1.35
N THR A 488 -2.40 5.14 2.04
CA THR A 488 -2.37 4.56 3.40
C THR A 488 -2.59 3.06 3.31
N VAL A 489 -1.75 2.27 3.96
CA VAL A 489 -1.85 0.80 4.03
C VAL A 489 -2.03 0.39 5.48
N ALA A 490 -2.99 -0.48 5.75
CA ALA A 490 -3.32 -1.03 7.07
C ALA A 490 -3.46 0.06 8.16
N GLU A 491 -4.00 1.23 7.81
CA GLU A 491 -4.21 2.40 8.67
C GLU A 491 -2.92 3.03 9.25
N ASP A 492 -1.77 2.38 9.11
CA ASP A 492 -0.52 2.74 9.77
C ASP A 492 0.56 3.28 8.82
N LEU A 493 0.78 2.64 7.67
CA LEU A 493 1.79 3.06 6.70
C LEU A 493 1.21 4.06 5.72
N VAL A 494 1.77 5.26 5.69
CA VAL A 494 1.39 6.34 4.75
C VAL A 494 2.53 6.60 3.79
N PHE A 495 2.29 6.34 2.52
CA PHE A 495 3.18 6.70 1.42
C PHE A 495 2.72 8.04 0.84
N ASP A 496 3.54 9.06 0.99
CA ASP A 496 3.37 10.36 0.35
C ASP A 496 4.19 10.38 -0.94
N ILE A 497 3.53 10.53 -2.07
CA ILE A 497 4.12 10.49 -3.41
C ILE A 497 3.87 11.83 -4.09
N ASP A 498 4.93 12.57 -4.37
CA ASP A 498 4.90 13.79 -5.18
C ASP A 498 5.38 13.48 -6.60
N ILE A 499 4.57 13.80 -7.60
CA ILE A 499 4.89 13.59 -9.01
C ILE A 499 5.56 14.86 -9.55
N LEU A 500 6.88 14.80 -9.69
CA LEU A 500 7.71 15.92 -10.11
C LEU A 500 7.66 16.16 -11.62
N ASP A 501 7.56 15.06 -12.40
CA ASP A 501 7.48 15.07 -13.86
C ASP A 501 6.50 13.99 -14.34
N ALA A 502 5.25 14.39 -14.51
CA ALA A 502 4.19 13.47 -14.90
C ALA A 502 4.43 12.80 -16.26
N GLY A 503 5.03 13.52 -17.22
CA GLY A 503 5.32 12.97 -18.55
C GLY A 503 6.33 11.84 -18.50
N LYS A 504 7.45 12.04 -17.81
CA LYS A 504 8.46 10.98 -17.60
C LYS A 504 7.93 9.83 -16.80
N CYS A 505 7.19 10.12 -15.71
CA CYS A 505 6.58 9.10 -14.86
C CYS A 505 5.65 8.18 -15.66
N LEU A 506 4.71 8.75 -16.42
CA LEU A 506 3.76 8.00 -17.25
C LEU A 506 4.48 7.16 -18.31
N LYS A 507 5.49 7.72 -18.97
CA LYS A 507 6.29 7.01 -19.98
C LYS A 507 7.08 5.85 -19.38
N ALA A 508 7.70 6.04 -18.23
CA ALA A 508 8.42 4.98 -17.52
C ALA A 508 7.47 3.86 -17.09
N ALA A 509 6.30 4.22 -16.52
CA ALA A 509 5.27 3.27 -16.13
C ALA A 509 4.73 2.47 -17.33
N ALA A 510 4.44 3.15 -18.46
CA ALA A 510 3.98 2.49 -19.67
C ALA A 510 5.00 1.46 -20.20
N ASN A 511 6.28 1.82 -20.22
CA ASN A 511 7.34 0.92 -20.66
C ASN A 511 7.52 -0.27 -19.71
N ALA A 512 7.57 -0.04 -18.40
CA ALA A 512 7.67 -1.11 -17.40
C ALA A 512 6.51 -2.12 -17.54
N LEU A 513 5.28 -1.65 -17.67
CA LEU A 513 4.11 -2.50 -17.86
C LEU A 513 4.12 -3.24 -19.20
N LYS A 514 4.59 -2.60 -20.26
CA LYS A 514 4.71 -3.21 -21.59
C LYS A 514 5.68 -4.39 -21.59
N TYR A 515 6.81 -4.25 -20.88
CA TYR A 515 7.84 -5.28 -20.82
C TYR A 515 7.57 -6.36 -19.76
N ARG A 516 6.67 -6.12 -18.78
CA ARG A 516 6.35 -7.07 -17.70
C ARG A 516 6.04 -8.49 -18.23
N LYS A 517 5.29 -8.62 -19.33
CA LYS A 517 4.95 -9.92 -19.92
C LYS A 517 6.12 -10.64 -20.57
N GLN A 518 7.25 -9.97 -20.78
CA GLN A 518 8.43 -10.51 -21.44
C GLN A 518 9.49 -10.99 -20.44
N GLN A 519 9.22 -10.91 -19.14
CA GLN A 519 10.16 -11.20 -18.05
C GLN A 519 11.52 -10.54 -18.31
N PRO A 520 11.58 -9.21 -18.38
CA PRO A 520 12.79 -8.51 -18.78
C PRO A 520 13.90 -8.70 -17.77
N SER A 521 15.15 -8.70 -18.25
CA SER A 521 16.31 -8.73 -17.37
C SER A 521 16.42 -7.43 -16.56
N LYS A 522 17.21 -7.47 -15.49
CA LYS A 522 17.47 -6.29 -14.65
C LYS A 522 18.03 -5.12 -15.46
N GLU A 523 18.92 -5.36 -16.41
CA GLU A 523 19.51 -4.35 -17.28
C GLU A 523 18.47 -3.61 -18.15
N VAL A 524 17.34 -4.25 -18.43
CA VAL A 524 16.22 -3.64 -19.16
C VAL A 524 15.33 -2.81 -18.23
N MET A 525 15.17 -3.28 -16.98
CA MET A 525 14.29 -2.62 -16.01
C MET A 525 14.94 -1.43 -15.30
N ASP A 526 16.22 -1.50 -14.97
CA ASP A 526 16.94 -0.46 -14.23
C ASP A 526 16.81 0.94 -14.86
N PRO A 527 16.92 1.14 -16.18
CA PRO A 527 16.70 2.46 -16.77
C PRO A 527 15.31 3.04 -16.48
N TRP A 528 14.27 2.22 -16.48
CA TRP A 528 12.90 2.67 -16.19
C TRP A 528 12.71 2.99 -14.71
N THR A 529 13.28 2.17 -13.86
CA THR A 529 13.29 2.39 -12.40
C THR A 529 14.02 3.70 -12.05
N ASN A 530 15.14 3.98 -12.71
CA ASN A 530 15.85 5.24 -12.53
C ASN A 530 15.03 6.46 -13.00
N ILE A 531 14.35 6.34 -14.15
CA ILE A 531 13.46 7.41 -14.62
C ILE A 531 12.31 7.64 -13.65
N LEU A 532 11.74 6.59 -13.07
CA LEU A 532 10.72 6.72 -12.02
C LEU A 532 11.27 7.49 -10.82
N ASN A 533 12.46 7.14 -10.33
CA ASN A 533 13.09 7.83 -9.20
C ASN A 533 13.43 9.31 -9.48
N GLU A 534 13.67 9.67 -10.74
CA GLU A 534 13.86 11.07 -11.15
C GLU A 534 12.53 11.82 -11.28
N SER A 535 11.44 11.11 -11.51
CA SER A 535 10.12 11.68 -11.83
C SER A 535 9.18 11.76 -10.64
N VAL A 536 9.47 11.03 -9.57
CA VAL A 536 8.68 11.03 -8.34
C VAL A 536 9.57 11.14 -7.13
N SER A 537 9.09 11.84 -6.09
CA SER A 537 9.66 11.81 -4.74
C SER A 537 8.64 11.15 -3.83
N TYR A 538 9.06 10.16 -3.05
CA TYR A 538 8.13 9.53 -2.14
C TYR A 538 8.79 9.14 -0.82
N THR A 539 7.98 9.20 0.22
CA THR A 539 8.37 8.88 1.59
C THR A 539 7.31 7.98 2.20
N VAL A 540 7.72 7.17 3.14
CA VAL A 540 6.80 6.40 3.98
C VAL A 540 6.84 6.93 5.40
N THR A 541 5.65 7.10 5.99
CA THR A 541 5.49 7.48 7.40
C THR A 541 4.70 6.40 8.10
N GLN A 542 5.22 5.91 9.22
CA GLN A 542 4.48 5.03 10.11
C GLN A 542 3.76 5.88 11.16
N LYS A 543 2.41 5.88 11.13
CA LYS A 543 1.61 6.74 12.02
C LYS A 543 1.77 6.37 13.49
N SER A 544 1.83 5.08 13.80
CA SER A 544 1.90 4.58 15.18
C SER A 544 3.17 5.01 15.90
N THR A 545 4.29 5.14 15.19
CA THR A 545 5.60 5.49 15.76
C THR A 545 6.06 6.90 15.39
N GLY A 546 5.47 7.49 14.36
CA GLY A 546 5.92 8.75 13.76
C GLY A 546 7.22 8.63 12.95
N VAL A 547 7.73 7.43 12.76
CA VAL A 547 8.94 7.17 11.99
C VAL A 547 8.70 7.49 10.53
N LYS A 548 9.64 8.21 9.91
CA LYS A 548 9.62 8.58 8.50
C LYS A 548 10.88 8.08 7.81
N ALA A 549 10.70 7.49 6.61
CA ALA A 549 11.79 7.07 5.75
C ALA A 549 11.64 7.61 4.33
N ASP A 550 12.78 7.89 3.70
CA ASP A 550 12.83 8.15 2.25
C ASP A 550 12.67 6.83 1.51
N CYS A 551 12.00 6.86 0.38
CA CYS A 551 11.80 5.69 -0.47
C CYS A 551 12.39 5.89 -1.86
N LYS A 552 12.75 4.79 -2.51
CA LYS A 552 13.08 4.76 -3.94
C LYS A 552 12.61 3.45 -4.58
N PHE A 553 12.36 3.49 -5.88
CA PHE A 553 12.16 2.27 -6.67
C PHE A 553 13.51 1.63 -6.98
N ILE A 554 13.54 0.32 -6.90
CA ILE A 554 14.66 -0.51 -7.36
C ILE A 554 14.11 -1.64 -8.23
N THR A 555 14.95 -2.23 -9.07
CA THR A 555 14.60 -3.46 -9.76
C THR A 555 15.03 -4.64 -8.90
N ASP A 556 14.09 -5.48 -8.56
CA ASP A 556 14.32 -6.64 -7.72
C ASP A 556 13.72 -7.91 -8.31
N VAL A 557 14.14 -9.07 -7.83
CA VAL A 557 13.67 -10.38 -8.30
C VAL A 557 12.61 -10.90 -7.32
N ILE A 558 11.35 -10.85 -7.74
CA ILE A 558 10.22 -11.36 -6.98
C ILE A 558 9.61 -12.53 -7.77
N ASP A 559 9.55 -13.71 -7.16
CA ASP A 559 9.08 -14.94 -7.82
C ASP A 559 9.80 -15.27 -9.15
N GLY A 560 11.06 -14.87 -9.29
CA GLY A 560 11.84 -15.07 -10.51
C GLY A 560 11.67 -14.01 -11.59
N ASP A 561 10.77 -13.05 -11.39
CA ASP A 561 10.52 -11.92 -12.29
C ASP A 561 11.23 -10.66 -11.79
N ASN A 562 11.89 -9.91 -12.68
CA ASN A 562 12.45 -8.60 -12.37
C ASN A 562 11.32 -7.57 -12.31
N LEU A 563 10.96 -7.15 -11.11
CA LEU A 563 9.88 -6.21 -10.84
C LEU A 563 10.39 -4.97 -10.10
N PRO A 564 9.74 -3.81 -10.29
CA PRO A 564 9.99 -2.67 -9.41
C PRO A 564 9.63 -3.03 -7.97
N SER A 565 10.55 -2.82 -7.05
CA SER A 565 10.37 -2.97 -5.61
C SER A 565 10.68 -1.65 -4.91
N ILE A 566 10.44 -1.60 -3.62
CA ILE A 566 10.65 -0.41 -2.79
C ILE A 566 11.83 -0.65 -1.86
N ALA A 567 12.79 0.28 -1.90
CA ALA A 567 13.84 0.37 -0.91
C ALA A 567 13.65 1.61 -0.05
N VAL A 568 13.93 1.50 1.23
CA VAL A 568 13.75 2.55 2.24
C VAL A 568 15.06 2.94 2.88
N ARG A 569 15.17 4.22 3.28
CA ARG A 569 16.30 4.76 4.01
C ARG A 569 15.79 5.62 5.16
N PHE A 570 16.14 5.25 6.37
CA PHE A 570 15.80 6.01 7.57
C PHE A 570 16.79 7.15 7.84
N LYS A 571 16.38 8.08 8.70
CA LYS A 571 17.25 9.19 9.10
C LYS A 571 18.52 8.66 9.74
N GLY A 572 19.67 9.09 9.21
CA GLY A 572 21.01 8.70 9.70
C GLY A 572 21.61 7.50 8.95
N GLU A 573 20.87 6.83 8.10
CA GLU A 573 21.40 5.77 7.24
C GLU A 573 22.02 6.35 5.95
N SER A 574 23.11 5.74 5.47
CA SER A 574 23.76 6.13 4.23
C SER A 574 23.08 5.55 2.99
N ASP A 575 22.56 4.34 3.10
CA ASP A 575 22.12 3.52 1.99
C ASP A 575 20.62 3.19 2.06
N PHE A 576 20.04 2.89 0.91
CA PHE A 576 18.69 2.37 0.81
C PHE A 576 18.73 0.84 0.90
N HIS A 577 17.82 0.27 1.66
CA HIS A 577 17.66 -1.17 1.83
C HIS A 577 16.30 -1.64 1.35
N VAL A 578 16.26 -2.78 0.67
CA VAL A 578 15.01 -3.36 0.22
C VAL A 578 14.14 -3.74 1.42
N ILE A 579 12.86 -3.43 1.35
CA ILE A 579 11.96 -3.62 2.49
C ILE A 579 11.88 -5.09 2.94
N HIS A 580 11.92 -6.03 2.00
CA HIS A 580 11.75 -7.45 2.28
C HIS A 580 13.05 -8.23 2.51
N ASP A 581 14.23 -7.67 2.22
CA ASP A 581 15.52 -8.35 2.43
C ASP A 581 15.77 -8.76 3.89
N ARG A 582 15.07 -8.11 4.81
CA ARG A 582 15.22 -8.29 6.24
C ARG A 582 14.00 -8.93 6.91
N MET A 583 13.05 -9.39 6.11
CA MET A 583 11.87 -10.08 6.62
C MET A 583 12.24 -11.48 7.08
N SER A 584 11.58 -11.95 8.16
CA SER A 584 11.63 -13.36 8.50
C SER A 584 11.03 -14.20 7.35
N PRO A 585 11.37 -15.49 7.22
CA PRO A 585 10.74 -16.36 6.23
C PRO A 585 9.22 -16.37 6.33
N THR A 586 8.68 -16.25 7.55
CA THR A 586 7.24 -16.16 7.78
C THR A 586 6.67 -14.82 7.28
N ASP A 587 7.33 -13.71 7.57
CA ASP A 587 6.89 -12.39 7.10
C ASP A 587 7.01 -12.27 5.59
N TYR A 588 8.07 -12.83 5.00
CA TYR A 588 8.21 -12.87 3.54
C TYR A 588 7.09 -13.69 2.89
N GLN A 589 6.75 -14.86 3.44
CA GLN A 589 5.61 -15.64 2.97
C GLN A 589 4.29 -14.88 3.10
N ASN A 590 4.08 -14.16 4.22
CA ASN A 590 2.91 -13.33 4.42
C ASN A 590 2.87 -12.16 3.41
N TYR A 591 4.01 -11.55 3.13
CA TYR A 591 4.16 -10.49 2.13
C TYR A 591 3.83 -11.00 0.73
N GLU A 592 4.40 -12.13 0.30
CA GLU A 592 4.08 -12.76 -0.97
C GLU A 592 2.60 -13.14 -1.07
N ALA A 593 2.03 -13.73 -0.03
CA ALA A 593 0.62 -14.08 0.01
C ALA A 593 -0.26 -12.85 -0.12
N LEU A 594 0.09 -11.75 0.55
CA LEU A 594 -0.60 -10.48 0.43
C LEU A 594 -0.53 -9.93 -1.00
N LEU A 595 0.66 -9.90 -1.62
CA LEU A 595 0.80 -9.45 -3.00
C LEU A 595 -0.02 -10.31 -3.97
N LYS A 596 0.06 -11.63 -3.85
CA LYS A 596 -0.68 -12.58 -4.69
C LYS A 596 -2.20 -12.45 -4.50
N SER A 597 -2.66 -12.11 -3.31
CA SER A 597 -4.10 -11.92 -3.04
C SER A 597 -4.73 -10.79 -3.85
N PHE A 598 -3.94 -9.84 -4.34
CA PHE A 598 -4.42 -8.76 -5.21
C PHE A 598 -4.48 -9.13 -6.70
N ASP A 599 -3.86 -10.22 -7.13
CA ASP A 599 -3.81 -10.60 -8.55
C ASP A 599 -5.21 -10.96 -9.09
N GLU A 600 -5.95 -11.84 -8.41
CA GLU A 600 -7.30 -12.22 -8.82
C GLU A 600 -8.29 -11.05 -8.81
N PRO A 601 -8.40 -10.25 -7.72
CA PRO A 601 -9.21 -9.05 -7.71
C PRO A 601 -8.86 -8.05 -8.81
N PHE A 602 -7.58 -7.86 -9.09
CA PHE A 602 -7.14 -6.97 -10.16
C PHE A 602 -7.58 -7.48 -11.55
N VAL A 603 -7.44 -8.77 -11.82
CA VAL A 603 -7.91 -9.40 -13.05
C VAL A 603 -9.43 -9.27 -13.19
N ALA A 604 -10.17 -9.53 -12.11
CA ALA A 604 -11.64 -9.42 -12.11
C ALA A 604 -12.12 -7.98 -12.28
N ALA A 605 -11.49 -7.01 -11.59
CA ALA A 605 -11.80 -5.60 -11.76
C ALA A 605 -11.53 -5.14 -13.21
N ASN A 606 -10.43 -5.57 -13.82
CA ASN A 606 -10.15 -5.29 -15.22
C ASN A 606 -11.20 -5.90 -16.17
N ALA A 607 -11.67 -7.13 -15.88
CA ALA A 607 -12.72 -7.78 -16.67
C ALA A 607 -14.05 -7.02 -16.56
N LEU A 608 -14.43 -6.61 -15.35
CA LEU A 608 -15.64 -5.80 -15.11
C LEU A 608 -15.56 -4.45 -15.85
N LEU A 609 -14.44 -3.73 -15.69
CA LEU A 609 -14.21 -2.45 -16.36
C LEU A 609 -14.26 -2.59 -17.89
N LYS A 610 -13.70 -3.67 -18.43
CA LYS A 610 -13.76 -3.96 -19.87
C LYS A 610 -15.21 -4.12 -20.33
N VAL A 611 -16.00 -4.91 -19.62
CA VAL A 611 -17.41 -5.13 -19.97
C VAL A 611 -18.20 -3.82 -19.90
N ILE A 612 -18.00 -3.01 -18.85
CA ILE A 612 -18.63 -1.69 -18.72
C ILE A 612 -18.23 -0.79 -19.89
N GLN A 613 -16.95 -0.78 -20.28
CA GLN A 613 -16.47 0.02 -21.42
C GLN A 613 -17.07 -0.45 -22.74
N ASP A 614 -17.09 -1.77 -22.98
CA ASP A 614 -17.66 -2.34 -24.21
C ASP A 614 -19.15 -1.96 -24.32
N LYS A 615 -19.91 -2.05 -23.22
CA LYS A 615 -21.31 -1.60 -23.18
C LYS A 615 -21.46 -0.09 -23.35
N GLY A 616 -20.53 0.70 -22.79
CA GLY A 616 -20.49 2.13 -23.01
C GLY A 616 -20.24 2.52 -24.48
N GLU A 617 -19.40 1.78 -25.20
CA GLU A 617 -19.19 1.97 -26.64
C GLU A 617 -20.46 1.59 -27.44
N GLU A 618 -21.13 0.48 -27.09
CA GLU A 618 -22.42 0.12 -27.70
C GLU A 618 -23.47 1.23 -27.48
N LEU A 619 -23.51 1.84 -26.28
CA LEU A 619 -24.40 2.94 -25.94
C LEU A 619 -24.08 4.25 -26.69
N LYS A 620 -22.84 4.50 -27.11
CA LYS A 620 -22.49 5.71 -27.89
C LYS A 620 -23.23 5.77 -29.24
N GLY A 621 -23.54 4.63 -29.80
CA GLY A 621 -24.39 4.52 -31.01
C GLY A 621 -25.86 4.77 -30.74
N PHE A 622 -26.28 4.67 -29.48
CA PHE A 622 -27.66 4.79 -29.04
C PHE A 622 -27.93 6.18 -28.45
N ASN A 623 -28.76 6.96 -29.09
CA ASN A 623 -29.25 8.24 -28.57
C ASN A 623 -30.76 8.14 -28.38
N PRO A 624 -31.25 7.95 -27.14
CA PRO A 624 -32.68 7.78 -26.86
C PRO A 624 -33.50 9.02 -27.22
N LEU A 625 -32.85 10.17 -27.37
CA LEU A 625 -33.51 11.44 -27.74
C LEU A 625 -33.48 11.71 -29.25
N LYS A 626 -32.70 10.98 -30.03
CA LYS A 626 -32.73 11.02 -31.48
C LYS A 626 -33.82 10.08 -32.03
N LEU A 627 -35.04 10.45 -31.80
CA LEU A 627 -36.20 9.74 -32.29
C LEU A 627 -36.39 10.00 -33.77
N GLY A 628 -36.06 8.97 -34.59
CA GLY A 628 -36.50 8.85 -35.97
C GLY A 628 -35.89 9.84 -36.94
N LYS A 629 -34.82 9.44 -37.64
CA LYS A 629 -34.64 9.76 -39.05
C LYS A 629 -35.16 8.65 -39.92
#